data_0fdbe1feee01095a48490e8988791e41
#
_entry.id   0fdbe1feee01095a48490e8988791e41
#
_cell.length_a   1.000
_cell.length_b   1.000
_cell.length_c   1.000
_cell.angle_alpha   90.00
_cell.angle_beta   90.00
_cell.angle_gamma   90.00
#
_symmetry.space_group_name_H-M   'P 1'
#
loop_
_entity.id
_entity.type
_entity.pdbx_description
1 polymer ?
#
loop_
_entity_poly.entity_id
_entity_poly.type
_entity_poly.pdbx_seq_one_letter_code
_entity_poly.pdbx_strand_id
1 'polypeptide(L)'
;MIIGVIGLGTVGFGTVDILTKEKKRLEKTIGKEVVVKYGCALEDVNLPDGIIYTQDYHEVINDEDVDVVVELIGGTTIAKKIILDALNKKKHVVTANKALIAHDAKELFTAARENGVNLYYEASVGGGIPVVVPAKEDLVANNINKIEGILNGTTNYILTKMDKEGADFDSTLKQAQVLGYAERNNLDFEEALKIAQNLGYVEANAALDLDGYDAAHKIYILTMNAFSTFFDFDKIKCTGIRNVTKKDMDYAKKLGYRIKLIAMSKKLENGLGIDVSPTLVPMSEIVGNVMDAYNVVEITCDYLENVLFYGKGAGRYVTASAVVADIIKTAKKDVWTHDYDYTKDVYPITSSKYYVRSEQPLNLNYDEYYSFGEDHIYITDEVELKDLEDALKDTPATYFKVRS
;
A
#
# COMPACT_ATOMS: atom_id res chain seq x y z
N MET A 1 -7.24 28.55 7.36
CA MET A 1 -7.23 27.09 7.61
C MET A 1 -6.14 26.80 8.60
N ILE A 2 -6.53 26.38 9.78
CA ILE A 2 -5.64 26.13 10.92
C ILE A 2 -5.48 24.62 11.10
N ILE A 3 -4.24 24.15 11.20
CA ILE A 3 -3.86 22.74 11.12
C ILE A 3 -3.16 22.36 12.42
N GLY A 4 -3.54 21.22 12.99
CA GLY A 4 -2.81 20.53 14.04
C GLY A 4 -2.25 19.21 13.53
N VAL A 5 -0.93 19.00 13.64
CA VAL A 5 -0.25 17.78 13.22
C VAL A 5 0.08 16.95 14.46
N ILE A 6 -0.48 15.74 14.53
CA ILE A 6 -0.28 14.77 15.60
C ILE A 6 0.57 13.61 15.06
N GLY A 7 1.77 13.46 15.60
CA GLY A 7 2.79 12.54 15.10
C GLY A 7 3.82 13.26 14.24
N LEU A 8 4.96 13.62 14.86
CA LEU A 8 6.07 14.32 14.21
C LEU A 8 7.23 13.38 13.85
N GLY A 9 6.89 12.16 13.42
CA GLY A 9 7.85 11.25 12.80
C GLY A 9 8.24 11.68 11.38
N THR A 10 8.80 10.77 10.60
CA THR A 10 9.28 11.03 9.24
C THR A 10 8.28 11.78 8.36
N VAL A 11 7.02 11.31 8.31
CA VAL A 11 5.98 11.91 7.46
C VAL A 11 5.47 13.21 8.06
N GLY A 12 5.29 13.28 9.40
CA GLY A 12 4.82 14.48 10.09
C GLY A 12 5.76 15.67 9.90
N PHE A 13 7.06 15.47 10.09
CA PHE A 13 8.06 16.49 9.78
C PHE A 13 8.05 16.91 8.33
N GLY A 14 7.96 15.94 7.39
CA GLY A 14 7.85 16.25 5.97
C GLY A 14 6.61 17.09 5.66
N THR A 15 5.49 16.82 6.34
CA THR A 15 4.23 17.56 6.19
C THR A 15 4.37 19.00 6.69
N VAL A 16 4.90 19.20 7.90
CA VAL A 16 5.15 20.53 8.46
C VAL A 16 6.11 21.31 7.57
N ASP A 17 7.18 20.68 7.11
CA ASP A 17 8.19 21.32 6.25
C ASP A 17 7.60 21.79 4.91
N ILE A 18 6.79 20.96 4.23
CA ILE A 18 6.11 21.35 2.98
C ILE A 18 5.11 22.49 3.25
N LEU A 19 4.28 22.38 4.30
CA LEU A 19 3.30 23.41 4.64
C LEU A 19 3.97 24.77 4.93
N THR A 20 5.12 24.75 5.58
CA THR A 20 5.88 25.96 5.91
C THR A 20 6.56 26.55 4.67
N LYS A 21 7.29 25.73 3.90
CA LYS A 21 8.05 26.19 2.73
C LYS A 21 7.15 26.66 1.58
N GLU A 22 6.04 25.95 1.37
CA GLU A 22 5.13 26.19 0.25
C GLU A 22 3.91 27.04 0.65
N LYS A 23 3.91 27.61 1.86
CA LYS A 23 2.76 28.36 2.43
C LYS A 23 2.11 29.30 1.42
N LYS A 24 2.87 30.21 0.81
CA LYS A 24 2.35 31.22 -0.13
C LYS A 24 1.69 30.60 -1.35
N ARG A 25 2.25 29.51 -1.89
CA ARG A 25 1.70 28.80 -3.04
C ARG A 25 0.38 28.10 -2.68
N LEU A 26 0.35 27.43 -1.52
CA LEU A 26 -0.83 26.74 -1.03
C LEU A 26 -1.98 27.72 -0.72
N GLU A 27 -1.69 28.83 -0.05
CA GLU A 27 -2.66 29.90 0.24
C GLU A 27 -3.27 30.46 -1.06
N LYS A 28 -2.44 30.70 -2.09
CA LYS A 28 -2.94 31.13 -3.40
C LYS A 28 -3.86 30.10 -4.04
N THR A 29 -3.59 28.81 -3.86
CA THR A 29 -4.38 27.72 -4.44
C THR A 29 -5.78 27.62 -3.84
N ILE A 30 -5.92 27.87 -2.54
CA ILE A 30 -7.21 27.72 -1.83
C ILE A 30 -7.90 29.06 -1.49
N GLY A 31 -7.21 30.19 -1.72
CA GLY A 31 -7.75 31.53 -1.40
C GLY A 31 -7.90 31.81 0.12
N LYS A 32 -7.21 31.06 0.96
CA LYS A 32 -7.26 31.20 2.43
C LYS A 32 -5.86 31.10 3.01
N GLU A 33 -5.66 31.71 4.18
CA GLU A 33 -4.43 31.53 4.96
C GLU A 33 -4.27 30.07 5.41
N VAL A 34 -3.02 29.56 5.41
CA VAL A 34 -2.63 28.22 5.84
C VAL A 34 -1.68 28.34 7.04
N VAL A 35 -2.09 27.86 8.20
CA VAL A 35 -1.33 27.96 9.45
C VAL A 35 -1.21 26.60 10.10
N VAL A 36 0.00 26.12 10.31
CA VAL A 36 0.26 25.01 11.22
C VAL A 36 0.33 25.61 12.62
N LYS A 37 -0.70 25.42 13.45
CA LYS A 37 -0.79 25.96 14.82
C LYS A 37 -0.11 25.04 15.81
N TYR A 38 -0.28 23.73 15.65
CA TYR A 38 0.24 22.73 16.59
C TYR A 38 1.07 21.67 15.89
N GLY A 39 2.14 21.25 16.59
CA GLY A 39 2.83 20.02 16.36
C GLY A 39 2.84 19.18 17.65
N CYS A 40 2.23 17.99 17.62
CA CYS A 40 2.11 17.12 18.77
C CYS A 40 2.98 15.87 18.61
N ALA A 41 3.85 15.60 19.59
CA ALA A 41 4.68 14.40 19.67
C ALA A 41 5.04 14.08 21.12
N LEU A 42 5.35 12.82 21.40
CA LEU A 42 5.78 12.39 22.76
C LEU A 42 7.22 12.82 23.06
N GLU A 43 8.07 12.87 22.04
CA GLU A 43 9.46 13.29 22.17
C GLU A 43 9.58 14.79 21.88
N ASP A 44 10.48 15.47 22.58
CA ASP A 44 10.76 16.88 22.34
C ASP A 44 11.38 17.05 20.96
N VAL A 45 10.79 17.92 20.15
CA VAL A 45 11.17 18.13 18.75
C VAL A 45 11.28 19.61 18.44
N ASN A 46 12.28 19.98 17.67
CA ASN A 46 12.45 21.34 17.23
C ASN A 46 11.54 21.65 16.04
N LEU A 47 10.56 22.53 16.22
CA LEU A 47 9.60 22.96 15.21
C LEU A 47 9.94 24.35 14.67
N PRO A 48 9.51 24.70 13.45
CA PRO A 48 9.60 26.06 12.94
C PRO A 48 8.92 27.07 13.88
N ASP A 49 9.45 28.31 13.89
CA ASP A 49 8.93 29.39 14.70
C ASP A 49 7.42 29.61 14.47
N GLY A 50 6.68 29.83 15.56
CA GLY A 50 5.25 30.10 15.54
C GLY A 50 4.38 28.83 15.60
N ILE A 51 4.95 27.63 15.61
CA ILE A 51 4.22 26.39 15.84
C ILE A 51 4.30 26.02 17.33
N ILE A 52 3.17 25.79 17.94
CA ILE A 52 3.07 25.38 19.35
C ILE A 52 3.37 23.88 19.45
N TYR A 53 4.42 23.54 20.21
CA TYR A 53 4.68 22.15 20.55
C TYR A 53 3.84 21.71 21.74
N THR A 54 3.29 20.50 21.67
CA THR A 54 2.60 19.86 22.79
C THR A 54 2.81 18.35 22.80
N GLN A 55 2.70 17.73 23.97
CA GLN A 55 2.67 16.27 24.13
C GLN A 55 1.24 15.74 24.31
N ASP A 56 0.27 16.63 24.51
CA ASP A 56 -1.13 16.27 24.69
C ASP A 56 -1.95 16.58 23.44
N TYR A 57 -2.35 15.54 22.72
CA TYR A 57 -3.17 15.68 21.52
C TYR A 57 -4.56 16.29 21.81
N HIS A 58 -5.03 16.25 23.06
CA HIS A 58 -6.29 16.89 23.45
C HIS A 58 -6.22 18.41 23.34
N GLU A 59 -5.06 19.04 23.54
CA GLU A 59 -4.90 20.48 23.30
C GLU A 59 -5.19 20.81 21.83
N VAL A 60 -4.71 19.98 20.90
CA VAL A 60 -4.96 20.14 19.46
C VAL A 60 -6.43 19.97 19.11
N ILE A 61 -7.07 18.93 19.63
CA ILE A 61 -8.45 18.57 19.29
C ILE A 61 -9.46 19.51 19.92
N ASN A 62 -9.20 19.99 21.15
CA ASN A 62 -10.13 20.87 21.87
C ASN A 62 -10.00 22.34 21.47
N ASP A 63 -8.97 22.75 20.76
CA ASP A 63 -8.83 24.11 20.26
C ASP A 63 -9.86 24.38 19.15
N GLU A 64 -10.79 25.30 19.41
CA GLU A 64 -11.90 25.64 18.49
C GLU A 64 -11.41 26.21 17.15
N ASP A 65 -10.23 26.86 17.12
CA ASP A 65 -9.66 27.44 15.91
C ASP A 65 -9.13 26.38 14.93
N VAL A 66 -8.78 25.16 15.39
CA VAL A 66 -8.22 24.11 14.52
C VAL A 66 -9.30 23.57 13.60
N ASP A 67 -9.09 23.73 12.29
CA ASP A 67 -9.98 23.21 11.23
C ASP A 67 -9.67 21.75 10.87
N VAL A 68 -8.38 21.40 10.83
CA VAL A 68 -7.87 20.12 10.32
C VAL A 68 -6.93 19.47 11.32
N VAL A 69 -7.21 18.23 11.66
CA VAL A 69 -6.32 17.36 12.44
C VAL A 69 -5.64 16.37 11.50
N VAL A 70 -4.31 16.33 11.54
CA VAL A 70 -3.49 15.42 10.73
C VAL A 70 -2.92 14.35 11.66
N GLU A 71 -3.38 13.09 11.52
CA GLU A 71 -2.92 11.95 12.33
C GLU A 71 -1.83 11.17 11.57
N LEU A 72 -0.62 11.13 12.14
CA LEU A 72 0.56 10.47 11.57
C LEU A 72 1.37 9.69 12.63
N ILE A 73 0.71 9.21 13.69
CA ILE A 73 1.37 8.45 14.75
C ILE A 73 1.50 6.95 14.41
N GLY A 74 0.59 6.44 13.57
CA GLY A 74 0.50 5.01 13.27
C GLY A 74 -0.11 4.18 14.42
N GLY A 75 -0.17 2.85 14.21
CA GLY A 75 -0.89 1.94 15.09
C GLY A 75 -2.40 2.06 14.95
N THR A 76 -3.16 1.23 15.67
CA THR A 76 -4.63 1.19 15.50
C THR A 76 -5.40 1.66 16.72
N THR A 77 -4.83 1.62 17.91
CA THR A 77 -5.56 1.91 19.16
C THR A 77 -5.67 3.41 19.44
N ILE A 78 -4.54 4.09 19.65
CA ILE A 78 -4.52 5.53 19.97
C ILE A 78 -4.89 6.37 18.74
N ALA A 79 -4.40 6.00 17.56
CA ALA A 79 -4.75 6.67 16.31
C ALA A 79 -6.26 6.68 16.06
N LYS A 80 -6.94 5.55 16.27
CA LYS A 80 -8.40 5.46 16.19
C LYS A 80 -9.10 6.44 17.11
N LYS A 81 -8.66 6.49 18.37
CA LYS A 81 -9.23 7.42 19.36
C LYS A 81 -9.06 8.87 18.93
N ILE A 82 -7.85 9.26 18.51
CA ILE A 82 -7.55 10.62 18.04
C ILE A 82 -8.46 11.00 16.86
N ILE A 83 -8.59 10.11 15.86
CA ILE A 83 -9.42 10.37 14.69
C ILE A 83 -10.89 10.53 15.10
N LEU A 84 -11.44 9.61 15.90
CA LEU A 84 -12.83 9.70 16.37
C LEU A 84 -13.08 10.95 17.20
N ASP A 85 -12.18 11.29 18.13
CA ASP A 85 -12.30 12.49 18.94
C ASP A 85 -12.30 13.75 18.06
N ALA A 86 -11.43 13.83 17.05
CA ALA A 86 -11.38 14.95 16.11
C ALA A 86 -12.65 15.06 15.26
N LEU A 87 -13.13 13.95 14.70
CA LEU A 87 -14.36 13.90 13.91
C LEU A 87 -15.58 14.32 14.74
N ASN A 88 -15.69 13.85 16.00
CA ASN A 88 -16.75 14.20 16.93
C ASN A 88 -16.71 15.66 17.36
N LYS A 89 -15.55 16.31 17.29
CA LYS A 89 -15.38 17.76 17.46
C LYS A 89 -15.58 18.55 16.16
N LYS A 90 -16.11 17.89 15.12
CA LYS A 90 -16.38 18.47 13.79
C LYS A 90 -15.14 19.05 13.11
N LYS A 91 -13.98 18.41 13.31
CA LYS A 91 -12.74 18.74 12.61
C LYS A 91 -12.53 17.80 11.43
N HIS A 92 -12.05 18.35 10.33
CA HIS A 92 -11.58 17.51 9.23
C HIS A 92 -10.38 16.69 9.68
N VAL A 93 -10.24 15.47 9.17
CA VAL A 93 -9.12 14.59 9.50
C VAL A 93 -8.40 14.16 8.22
N VAL A 94 -7.07 14.14 8.31
CA VAL A 94 -6.18 13.56 7.30
C VAL A 94 -5.28 12.53 7.97
N THR A 95 -5.18 11.33 7.39
CA THR A 95 -4.34 10.25 7.93
C THR A 95 -3.59 9.51 6.84
N ALA A 96 -2.44 8.92 7.17
CA ALA A 96 -1.72 7.97 6.33
C ALA A 96 -1.83 6.53 6.85
N ASN A 97 -2.69 6.27 7.82
CA ASN A 97 -2.76 5.04 8.59
C ASN A 97 -3.56 3.94 7.88
N LYS A 98 -2.90 3.25 6.96
CA LYS A 98 -3.53 2.19 6.17
C LYS A 98 -4.13 1.05 6.99
N ALA A 99 -3.45 0.64 8.06
CA ALA A 99 -3.92 -0.45 8.91
C ALA A 99 -5.23 -0.08 9.62
N LEU A 100 -5.30 1.13 10.14
CA LEU A 100 -6.51 1.64 10.78
C LEU A 100 -7.67 1.75 9.78
N ILE A 101 -7.44 2.30 8.60
CA ILE A 101 -8.49 2.38 7.56
C ILE A 101 -8.93 0.97 7.14
N ALA A 102 -8.01 0.00 6.98
CA ALA A 102 -8.39 -1.35 6.57
C ALA A 102 -9.28 -2.09 7.61
N HIS A 103 -9.12 -1.81 8.89
CA HIS A 103 -9.86 -2.52 9.95
C HIS A 103 -11.08 -1.75 10.47
N ASP A 104 -11.02 -0.41 10.48
CA ASP A 104 -12.01 0.43 11.16
C ASP A 104 -12.73 1.44 10.25
N ALA A 105 -12.57 1.32 8.93
CA ALA A 105 -13.11 2.28 7.96
C ALA A 105 -14.59 2.59 8.18
N LYS A 106 -15.42 1.57 8.44
CA LYS A 106 -16.86 1.72 8.65
C LYS A 106 -17.19 2.71 9.77
N GLU A 107 -16.57 2.54 10.93
CA GLU A 107 -16.79 3.38 12.10
C GLU A 107 -16.29 4.81 11.84
N LEU A 108 -15.08 4.93 11.28
CA LEU A 108 -14.47 6.22 11.01
C LEU A 108 -15.25 7.04 9.98
N PHE A 109 -15.70 6.41 8.89
CA PHE A 109 -16.47 7.09 7.85
C PHE A 109 -17.89 7.40 8.28
N THR A 110 -18.48 6.57 9.13
CA THR A 110 -19.77 6.87 9.76
C THR A 110 -19.66 8.11 10.63
N ALA A 111 -18.63 8.19 11.48
CA ALA A 111 -18.39 9.36 12.33
C ALA A 111 -18.14 10.63 11.50
N ALA A 112 -17.35 10.55 10.44
CA ALA A 112 -17.08 11.69 9.55
C ALA A 112 -18.38 12.20 8.89
N ARG A 113 -19.20 11.30 8.36
CA ARG A 113 -20.48 11.61 7.71
C ARG A 113 -21.49 12.23 8.69
N GLU A 114 -21.66 11.63 9.87
CA GLU A 114 -22.61 12.11 10.90
C GLU A 114 -22.24 13.50 11.41
N ASN A 115 -20.96 13.84 11.46
CA ASN A 115 -20.47 15.14 11.88
C ASN A 115 -20.31 16.15 10.73
N GLY A 116 -20.54 15.76 9.47
CA GLY A 116 -20.44 16.63 8.30
C GLY A 116 -19.01 17.12 8.03
N VAL A 117 -18.01 16.28 8.27
CA VAL A 117 -16.58 16.57 8.07
C VAL A 117 -15.90 15.53 7.18
N ASN A 118 -14.74 15.88 6.64
CA ASN A 118 -13.97 15.01 5.76
C ASN A 118 -12.97 14.16 6.55
N LEU A 119 -12.81 12.90 6.12
CA LEU A 119 -11.70 12.04 6.47
C LEU A 119 -10.98 11.67 5.16
N TYR A 120 -9.77 12.20 4.94
CA TYR A 120 -8.94 11.91 3.78
C TYR A 120 -7.76 11.01 4.14
N TYR A 121 -7.36 10.13 3.22
CA TYR A 121 -6.33 9.11 3.47
C TYR A 121 -5.55 8.71 2.21
N GLU A 122 -5.33 9.63 1.26
CA GLU A 122 -4.56 9.38 0.03
C GLU A 122 -3.18 8.78 0.33
N ALA A 123 -2.51 9.30 1.35
CA ALA A 123 -1.19 8.86 1.77
C ALA A 123 -1.13 7.43 2.34
N SER A 124 -2.27 6.77 2.54
CA SER A 124 -2.35 5.38 3.01
C SER A 124 -1.99 4.34 1.94
N VAL A 125 -2.07 4.70 0.65
CA VAL A 125 -1.75 3.81 -0.47
C VAL A 125 -0.78 4.46 -1.43
N GLY A 126 0.29 3.73 -1.80
CA GLY A 126 1.23 4.18 -2.83
C GLY A 126 2.06 5.42 -2.48
N GLY A 127 2.12 5.81 -1.20
CA GLY A 127 2.90 6.94 -0.72
C GLY A 127 2.44 8.26 -1.36
N GLY A 128 3.14 8.73 -2.40
CA GLY A 128 2.79 9.97 -3.12
C GLY A 128 2.05 9.73 -4.44
N ILE A 129 1.77 8.48 -4.79
CA ILE A 129 1.03 8.14 -6.01
C ILE A 129 -0.46 8.50 -5.79
N PRO A 130 -1.04 9.44 -6.54
CA PRO A 130 -2.45 9.79 -6.38
C PRO A 130 -3.32 8.68 -6.99
N VAL A 131 -3.91 7.83 -6.16
CA VAL A 131 -4.70 6.67 -6.63
C VAL A 131 -5.99 6.43 -5.86
N VAL A 132 -6.04 6.83 -4.58
CA VAL A 132 -7.22 6.60 -3.72
C VAL A 132 -8.38 7.50 -4.17
N VAL A 133 -8.14 8.80 -4.26
CA VAL A 133 -9.15 9.76 -4.73
C VAL A 133 -9.46 9.55 -6.23
N PRO A 134 -8.47 9.43 -7.13
CA PRO A 134 -8.77 9.14 -8.54
C PRO A 134 -9.61 7.88 -8.76
N ALA A 135 -9.34 6.80 -8.06
CA ALA A 135 -10.14 5.57 -8.18
C ALA A 135 -11.62 5.78 -7.79
N LYS A 136 -11.93 6.77 -6.96
CA LYS A 136 -13.29 7.07 -6.53
C LYS A 136 -13.94 8.19 -7.31
N GLU A 137 -13.22 9.27 -7.61
CA GLU A 137 -13.77 10.51 -8.16
C GLU A 137 -13.47 10.68 -9.66
N ASP A 138 -12.19 10.55 -10.04
CA ASP A 138 -11.80 10.89 -11.43
C ASP A 138 -12.21 9.79 -12.42
N LEU A 139 -12.32 8.55 -11.96
CA LEU A 139 -12.76 7.40 -12.77
C LEU A 139 -14.26 7.13 -12.69
N VAL A 140 -15.04 8.00 -12.07
CA VAL A 140 -16.49 7.82 -11.81
C VAL A 140 -17.32 7.55 -13.08
N ALA A 141 -16.87 8.00 -14.24
CA ALA A 141 -17.54 7.71 -15.53
C ALA A 141 -17.34 6.26 -16.01
N ASN A 142 -16.48 5.48 -15.34
CA ASN A 142 -16.12 4.12 -15.72
C ASN A 142 -16.62 3.10 -14.67
N ASN A 143 -16.98 1.92 -15.14
CA ASN A 143 -17.03 0.78 -14.24
C ASN A 143 -15.63 0.19 -14.09
N ILE A 144 -15.10 0.22 -12.89
CA ILE A 144 -13.85 -0.46 -12.59
C ILE A 144 -14.12 -1.96 -12.52
N ASN A 145 -13.35 -2.75 -13.28
CA ASN A 145 -13.48 -4.20 -13.33
C ASN A 145 -12.39 -4.92 -12.54
N LYS A 146 -11.17 -4.37 -12.56
CA LYS A 146 -10.01 -4.92 -11.86
C LYS A 146 -9.09 -3.81 -11.40
N ILE A 147 -8.49 -4.01 -10.23
CA ILE A 147 -7.35 -3.24 -9.72
C ILE A 147 -6.28 -4.23 -9.36
N GLU A 148 -5.08 -4.01 -9.83
CA GLU A 148 -3.93 -4.81 -9.44
C GLU A 148 -2.66 -3.98 -9.41
N GLY A 149 -1.64 -4.46 -8.69
CA GLY A 149 -0.38 -3.73 -8.69
C GLY A 149 0.66 -4.24 -7.73
N ILE A 150 1.81 -3.61 -7.85
CA ILE A 150 2.93 -3.75 -6.93
C ILE A 150 2.77 -2.66 -5.87
N LEU A 151 2.27 -3.04 -4.70
CA LEU A 151 1.90 -2.11 -3.63
C LEU A 151 2.91 -2.05 -2.47
N ASN A 152 3.95 -2.91 -2.50
CA ASN A 152 4.99 -2.93 -1.48
C ASN A 152 6.38 -2.75 -2.10
N GLY A 153 7.05 -1.65 -1.77
CA GLY A 153 8.37 -1.31 -2.31
C GLY A 153 9.48 -2.23 -1.80
N THR A 154 9.42 -2.69 -0.54
CA THR A 154 10.42 -3.60 0.06
C THR A 154 10.49 -4.92 -0.69
N THR A 155 9.34 -5.57 -0.90
CA THR A 155 9.28 -6.84 -1.64
C THR A 155 9.66 -6.69 -3.10
N ASN A 156 9.24 -5.60 -3.76
CA ASN A 156 9.65 -5.34 -5.14
C ASN A 156 11.15 -5.10 -5.26
N TYR A 157 11.76 -4.41 -4.30
CA TYR A 157 13.22 -4.23 -4.25
C TYR A 157 13.93 -5.59 -4.12
N ILE A 158 13.51 -6.44 -3.17
CA ILE A 158 14.08 -7.78 -2.97
C ILE A 158 14.00 -8.60 -4.26
N LEU A 159 12.81 -8.71 -4.86
CA LEU A 159 12.61 -9.47 -6.08
C LEU A 159 13.40 -8.88 -7.26
N THR A 160 13.55 -7.55 -7.34
CA THR A 160 14.38 -6.89 -8.36
C THR A 160 15.85 -7.26 -8.25
N LYS A 161 16.40 -7.27 -7.03
CA LYS A 161 17.80 -7.64 -6.80
C LYS A 161 18.07 -9.12 -7.09
N MET A 162 17.15 -9.99 -6.68
CA MET A 162 17.23 -11.41 -7.03
C MET A 162 17.20 -11.63 -8.56
N ASP A 163 16.36 -10.90 -9.30
CA ASP A 163 16.24 -11.01 -10.76
C ASP A 163 17.48 -10.45 -11.51
N LYS A 164 17.91 -9.24 -11.14
CA LYS A 164 18.98 -8.52 -11.87
C LYS A 164 20.37 -8.98 -11.51
N GLU A 165 20.61 -9.16 -10.22
CA GLU A 165 21.95 -9.38 -9.67
C GLU A 165 22.18 -10.85 -9.28
N GLY A 166 21.17 -11.69 -9.35
CA GLY A 166 21.21 -13.07 -8.85
C GLY A 166 21.52 -13.16 -7.36
N ALA A 167 21.21 -12.08 -6.62
CA ALA A 167 21.44 -12.00 -5.18
C ALA A 167 20.58 -13.03 -4.44
N ASP A 168 21.06 -13.53 -3.30
CA ASP A 168 20.26 -14.38 -2.45
C ASP A 168 19.24 -13.57 -1.65
N PHE A 169 18.17 -14.24 -1.20
CA PHE A 169 17.07 -13.62 -0.50
C PHE A 169 17.50 -12.93 0.81
N ASP A 170 18.32 -13.60 1.63
CA ASP A 170 18.67 -13.10 2.96
C ASP A 170 19.58 -11.87 2.89
N SER A 171 20.54 -11.86 1.97
CA SER A 171 21.42 -10.69 1.78
C SER A 171 20.62 -9.50 1.26
N THR A 172 19.68 -9.74 0.36
CA THR A 172 18.82 -8.69 -0.21
C THR A 172 17.82 -8.16 0.82
N LEU A 173 17.28 -9.03 1.67
CA LEU A 173 16.43 -8.63 2.78
C LEU A 173 17.15 -7.67 3.73
N LYS A 174 18.39 -7.99 4.10
CA LYS A 174 19.22 -7.09 4.95
C LYS A 174 19.42 -5.73 4.29
N GLN A 175 19.71 -5.69 3.00
CA GLN A 175 19.85 -4.43 2.26
C GLN A 175 18.53 -3.62 2.23
N ALA A 176 17.40 -4.29 2.02
CA ALA A 176 16.09 -3.64 2.03
C ALA A 176 15.75 -3.02 3.40
N GLN A 177 16.10 -3.72 4.49
CA GLN A 177 15.92 -3.22 5.85
C GLN A 177 16.77 -1.97 6.13
N VAL A 178 18.03 -1.97 5.67
CA VAL A 178 18.93 -0.80 5.78
C VAL A 178 18.40 0.39 5.00
N LEU A 179 17.93 0.16 3.77
CA LEU A 179 17.29 1.22 2.96
C LEU A 179 16.07 1.80 3.64
N GLY A 180 15.18 0.96 4.15
CA GLY A 180 14.01 1.41 4.91
C GLY A 180 14.37 2.19 6.18
N TYR A 181 15.47 1.82 6.85
CA TYR A 181 15.99 2.59 7.99
C TYR A 181 16.57 3.94 7.55
N ALA A 182 17.34 3.96 6.46
CA ALA A 182 17.90 5.19 5.88
C ALA A 182 16.79 6.19 5.51
N GLU A 183 15.76 5.74 4.81
CA GLU A 183 14.61 6.58 4.41
C GLU A 183 13.86 7.16 5.62
N ARG A 184 13.60 6.34 6.65
CA ARG A 184 12.90 6.80 7.86
C ARG A 184 13.68 7.87 8.61
N ASN A 185 15.02 7.75 8.66
CA ASN A 185 15.87 8.64 9.45
C ASN A 185 16.54 9.75 8.61
N ASN A 186 16.25 9.80 7.31
CA ASN A 186 16.85 10.76 6.37
C ASN A 186 18.37 10.70 6.36
N LEU A 187 18.91 9.48 6.36
CA LEU A 187 20.33 9.17 6.31
C LEU A 187 20.72 8.69 4.91
N ASP A 188 22.00 8.79 4.56
CA ASP A 188 22.49 8.04 3.42
C ASP A 188 22.64 6.55 3.76
N PHE A 189 22.82 5.71 2.72
CA PHE A 189 22.86 4.26 2.90
C PHE A 189 24.06 3.81 3.75
N GLU A 190 25.22 4.40 3.58
CA GLU A 190 26.46 4.05 4.31
C GLU A 190 26.34 4.40 5.80
N GLU A 191 25.75 5.54 6.11
CA GLU A 191 25.48 5.98 7.47
C GLU A 191 24.45 5.09 8.14
N ALA A 192 23.36 4.80 7.45
CA ALA A 192 22.32 3.88 7.91
C ALA A 192 22.84 2.47 8.14
N LEU A 193 23.72 1.98 7.25
CA LEU A 193 24.34 0.66 7.38
C LEU A 193 25.19 0.54 8.64
N LYS A 194 26.02 1.56 8.92
CA LYS A 194 26.85 1.59 10.14
C LYS A 194 26.01 1.59 11.41
N ILE A 195 24.94 2.39 11.43
CA ILE A 195 24.05 2.46 12.58
C ILE A 195 23.29 1.14 12.76
N ALA A 196 22.75 0.57 11.68
CA ALA A 196 22.02 -0.69 11.71
C ALA A 196 22.90 -1.86 12.20
N GLN A 197 24.17 -1.90 11.77
CA GLN A 197 25.16 -2.88 12.25
C GLN A 197 25.46 -2.73 13.73
N ASN A 198 25.63 -1.50 14.22
CA ASN A 198 25.96 -1.23 15.63
C ASN A 198 24.80 -1.49 16.59
N LEU A 199 23.56 -1.28 16.13
CA LEU A 199 22.36 -1.40 16.97
C LEU A 199 21.63 -2.74 16.83
N GLY A 200 22.11 -3.65 15.95
CA GLY A 200 21.45 -4.94 15.73
C GLY A 200 20.05 -4.85 15.10
N TYR A 201 19.71 -3.72 14.48
CA TYR A 201 18.39 -3.48 13.88
C TYR A 201 18.12 -4.27 12.57
N VAL A 202 18.95 -5.22 12.24
CA VAL A 202 18.77 -6.13 11.09
C VAL A 202 17.50 -7.00 11.23
N GLU A 203 16.88 -7.00 12.40
CA GLU A 203 15.68 -7.78 12.71
C GLU A 203 14.40 -6.95 12.88
N ALA A 204 14.34 -5.69 12.43
CA ALA A 204 13.07 -4.97 12.40
C ALA A 204 12.05 -5.79 11.61
N ASN A 205 10.91 -6.08 12.22
CA ASN A 205 9.88 -7.02 11.79
C ASN A 205 9.44 -6.81 10.32
N ALA A 206 10.16 -7.42 9.39
CA ALA A 206 9.82 -7.39 7.96
C ALA A 206 8.65 -8.34 7.62
N ALA A 207 8.05 -8.99 8.61
CA ALA A 207 7.01 -9.99 8.39
C ALA A 207 5.80 -9.41 7.65
N LEU A 208 5.36 -8.20 8.00
CA LEU A 208 4.23 -7.56 7.32
C LEU A 208 4.48 -7.34 5.83
N ASP A 209 5.71 -7.02 5.45
CA ASP A 209 6.11 -6.86 4.04
C ASP A 209 6.22 -8.23 3.37
N LEU A 210 7.05 -9.12 3.95
CA LEU A 210 7.39 -10.41 3.35
C LEU A 210 6.21 -11.37 3.22
N ASP A 211 5.26 -11.30 4.17
CA ASP A 211 4.07 -12.13 4.19
C ASP A 211 2.89 -11.51 3.40
N GLY A 212 3.08 -10.28 2.85
CA GLY A 212 2.13 -9.62 1.96
C GLY A 212 1.06 -8.76 2.64
N TYR A 213 1.05 -8.66 3.98
CA TYR A 213 0.01 -7.91 4.70
C TYR A 213 0.03 -6.40 4.45
N ASP A 214 1.22 -5.80 4.23
CA ASP A 214 1.31 -4.39 3.84
C ASP A 214 0.58 -4.14 2.50
N ALA A 215 0.78 -5.02 1.52
CA ALA A 215 0.07 -4.95 0.25
C ALA A 215 -1.43 -5.24 0.41
N ALA A 216 -1.81 -6.13 1.35
CA ALA A 216 -3.20 -6.43 1.65
C ALA A 216 -3.97 -5.24 2.23
N HIS A 217 -3.38 -4.48 3.17
CA HIS A 217 -4.00 -3.24 3.66
C HIS A 217 -4.27 -2.25 2.52
N LYS A 218 -3.33 -2.11 1.60
CA LYS A 218 -3.44 -1.18 0.48
C LYS A 218 -4.48 -1.62 -0.56
N ILE A 219 -4.50 -2.91 -0.93
CA ILE A 219 -5.52 -3.40 -1.87
C ILE A 219 -6.91 -3.40 -1.25
N TYR A 220 -7.04 -3.61 0.08
CA TYR A 220 -8.30 -3.41 0.79
C TYR A 220 -8.86 -2.01 0.55
N ILE A 221 -8.03 -0.98 0.79
CA ILE A 221 -8.43 0.43 0.63
C ILE A 221 -8.82 0.75 -0.81
N LEU A 222 -8.04 0.28 -1.78
CA LEU A 222 -8.37 0.47 -3.20
C LEU A 222 -9.67 -0.24 -3.58
N THR A 223 -9.88 -1.47 -3.13
CA THR A 223 -11.10 -2.25 -3.36
C THR A 223 -12.30 -1.56 -2.76
N MET A 224 -12.19 -1.14 -1.51
CA MET A 224 -13.25 -0.42 -0.80
C MET A 224 -13.68 0.83 -1.58
N ASN A 225 -12.73 1.63 -2.07
CA ASN A 225 -13.04 2.85 -2.81
C ASN A 225 -13.62 2.57 -4.21
N ALA A 226 -12.99 1.70 -4.97
CA ALA A 226 -13.37 1.44 -6.35
C ALA A 226 -14.71 0.73 -6.49
N PHE A 227 -15.03 -0.16 -5.56
CA PHE A 227 -16.25 -0.95 -5.58
C PHE A 227 -17.30 -0.50 -4.56
N SER A 228 -17.03 0.59 -3.83
CA SER A 228 -17.90 1.20 -2.83
C SER A 228 -18.45 0.17 -1.84
N THR A 229 -17.58 -0.67 -1.27
CA THR A 229 -17.97 -1.73 -0.36
C THR A 229 -17.00 -1.90 0.80
N PHE A 230 -17.52 -2.18 1.99
CA PHE A 230 -16.73 -2.68 3.11
C PHE A 230 -16.80 -4.22 3.13
N PHE A 231 -15.73 -4.83 3.59
CA PHE A 231 -15.67 -6.27 3.79
C PHE A 231 -14.70 -6.60 4.93
N ASP A 232 -14.70 -7.85 5.34
CA ASP A 232 -13.80 -8.32 6.38
C ASP A 232 -12.37 -8.47 5.81
N PHE A 233 -11.39 -7.82 6.45
CA PHE A 233 -9.99 -7.87 6.05
C PHE A 233 -9.43 -9.30 6.02
N ASP A 234 -9.88 -10.15 6.94
CA ASP A 234 -9.41 -11.54 7.05
C ASP A 234 -9.81 -12.44 5.85
N LYS A 235 -10.70 -11.94 4.98
CA LYS A 235 -11.03 -12.62 3.71
C LYS A 235 -9.96 -12.47 2.64
N ILE A 236 -8.98 -11.59 2.81
CA ILE A 236 -7.87 -11.44 1.86
C ILE A 236 -6.89 -12.60 2.06
N LYS A 237 -6.77 -13.45 1.05
CA LYS A 237 -5.72 -14.47 1.04
C LYS A 237 -4.38 -13.81 0.74
N CYS A 238 -3.44 -13.91 1.67
CA CYS A 238 -2.09 -13.40 1.52
C CYS A 238 -1.10 -14.54 1.40
N THR A 239 -0.35 -14.55 0.30
CA THR A 239 0.84 -15.39 0.11
C THR A 239 2.03 -14.47 -0.11
N GLY A 240 3.00 -14.51 0.82
CA GLY A 240 4.20 -13.68 0.74
C GLY A 240 5.26 -14.23 -0.19
N ILE A 241 6.44 -13.57 -0.17
CA ILE A 241 7.55 -13.89 -1.09
C ILE A 241 8.59 -14.85 -0.49
N ARG A 242 8.40 -15.35 0.74
CA ARG A 242 9.42 -16.18 1.42
C ARG A 242 9.79 -17.46 0.69
N ASN A 243 8.87 -18.01 -0.09
CA ASN A 243 9.05 -19.25 -0.84
C ASN A 243 9.59 -19.03 -2.26
N VAL A 244 9.82 -17.78 -2.65
CA VAL A 244 10.41 -17.45 -3.96
C VAL A 244 11.91 -17.72 -3.91
N THR A 245 12.38 -18.64 -4.73
CA THR A 245 13.80 -19.01 -4.79
C THR A 245 14.49 -18.36 -5.99
N LYS A 246 15.83 -18.25 -5.91
CA LYS A 246 16.64 -17.85 -7.08
C LYS A 246 16.38 -18.73 -8.29
N LYS A 247 16.21 -20.04 -8.08
CA LYS A 247 15.92 -21.02 -9.13
C LYS A 247 14.61 -20.69 -9.87
N ASP A 248 13.56 -20.29 -9.12
CA ASP A 248 12.28 -19.86 -9.70
C ASP A 248 12.43 -18.57 -10.49
N MET A 249 13.22 -17.60 -9.99
CA MET A 249 13.51 -16.36 -10.71
C MET A 249 14.23 -16.62 -12.04
N ASP A 250 15.24 -17.50 -12.02
CA ASP A 250 16.01 -17.85 -13.22
C ASP A 250 15.13 -18.56 -14.28
N TYR A 251 14.21 -19.42 -13.85
CA TYR A 251 13.27 -20.09 -14.76
C TYR A 251 12.20 -19.13 -15.27
N ALA A 252 11.58 -18.36 -14.42
CA ALA A 252 10.62 -17.34 -14.85
C ALA A 252 11.23 -16.43 -15.94
N LYS A 253 12.48 -15.99 -15.74
CA LYS A 253 13.21 -15.16 -16.71
C LYS A 253 13.42 -15.86 -18.05
N LYS A 254 13.80 -17.15 -18.06
CA LYS A 254 13.95 -17.95 -19.29
C LYS A 254 12.64 -18.09 -20.06
N LEU A 255 11.50 -18.08 -19.34
CA LEU A 255 10.16 -18.16 -19.91
C LEU A 255 9.60 -16.78 -20.30
N GLY A 256 10.34 -15.69 -20.13
CA GLY A 256 9.90 -14.35 -20.48
C GLY A 256 9.07 -13.65 -19.40
N TYR A 257 9.14 -14.14 -18.16
CA TYR A 257 8.40 -13.59 -17.00
C TYR A 257 9.34 -13.03 -15.94
N ARG A 258 8.76 -12.21 -15.05
CA ARG A 258 9.33 -11.83 -13.76
C ARG A 258 8.37 -12.14 -12.64
N ILE A 259 8.91 -12.60 -11.52
CA ILE A 259 8.10 -12.81 -10.31
C ILE A 259 7.95 -11.47 -9.58
N LYS A 260 6.70 -11.07 -9.33
CA LYS A 260 6.31 -9.88 -8.58
C LYS A 260 5.33 -10.24 -7.48
N LEU A 261 5.33 -9.51 -6.35
CA LEU A 261 4.22 -9.61 -5.40
C LEU A 261 3.08 -8.72 -5.91
N ILE A 262 2.04 -9.36 -6.41
CA ILE A 262 0.87 -8.67 -6.96
C ILE A 262 -0.26 -8.71 -5.93
N ALA A 263 -0.81 -7.55 -5.63
CA ALA A 263 -2.07 -7.41 -4.94
C ALA A 263 -3.16 -7.14 -5.99
N MET A 264 -4.25 -7.88 -5.95
CA MET A 264 -5.31 -7.81 -6.96
C MET A 264 -6.69 -7.82 -6.34
N SER A 265 -7.60 -7.07 -6.95
CA SER A 265 -9.03 -7.14 -6.72
C SER A 265 -9.77 -7.05 -8.04
N LYS A 266 -10.74 -7.93 -8.27
CA LYS A 266 -11.54 -7.96 -9.52
C LYS A 266 -13.00 -8.27 -9.26
N LYS A 267 -13.88 -7.82 -10.16
CA LYS A 267 -15.28 -8.26 -10.18
C LYS A 267 -15.37 -9.74 -10.53
N LEU A 268 -16.22 -10.45 -9.81
CA LEU A 268 -16.67 -11.81 -10.11
C LEU A 268 -18.18 -11.78 -10.36
N GLU A 269 -18.74 -12.86 -10.90
CA GLU A 269 -20.18 -12.96 -11.11
C GLU A 269 -20.98 -12.76 -9.81
N ASN A 270 -20.48 -13.30 -8.70
CA ASN A 270 -21.15 -13.32 -7.40
C ASN A 270 -20.50 -12.41 -6.34
N GLY A 271 -19.71 -11.41 -6.74
CA GLY A 271 -19.06 -10.53 -5.77
C GLY A 271 -17.72 -9.98 -6.23
N LEU A 272 -16.75 -9.96 -5.33
CA LEU A 272 -15.38 -9.48 -5.59
C LEU A 272 -14.36 -10.58 -5.29
N GLY A 273 -13.40 -10.75 -6.17
CA GLY A 273 -12.21 -11.55 -5.93
C GLY A 273 -11.09 -10.67 -5.40
N ILE A 274 -10.37 -11.12 -4.35
CA ILE A 274 -9.22 -10.39 -3.81
C ILE A 274 -8.12 -11.34 -3.39
N ASP A 275 -6.86 -10.94 -3.64
CA ASP A 275 -5.69 -11.78 -3.38
C ASP A 275 -4.40 -10.97 -3.31
N VAL A 276 -3.41 -11.47 -2.59
CA VAL A 276 -2.02 -10.99 -2.60
C VAL A 276 -1.11 -12.20 -2.73
N SER A 277 -0.37 -12.28 -3.84
CA SER A 277 0.50 -13.44 -4.08
C SER A 277 1.67 -13.15 -5.02
N PRO A 278 2.77 -13.92 -4.91
CA PRO A 278 3.79 -13.96 -5.93
C PRO A 278 3.18 -14.39 -7.26
N THR A 279 3.45 -13.63 -8.30
CA THR A 279 2.84 -13.82 -9.62
C THR A 279 3.90 -13.66 -10.71
N LEU A 280 3.92 -14.57 -11.68
CA LEU A 280 4.70 -14.41 -12.89
C LEU A 280 4.03 -13.36 -13.77
N VAL A 281 4.73 -12.27 -14.04
CA VAL A 281 4.26 -11.16 -14.87
C VAL A 281 5.08 -11.13 -16.15
N PRO A 282 4.46 -11.10 -17.36
CA PRO A 282 5.19 -11.04 -18.62
C PRO A 282 6.16 -9.87 -18.69
N MET A 283 7.38 -10.09 -19.19
CA MET A 283 8.37 -9.03 -19.39
C MET A 283 7.96 -8.02 -20.46
N SER A 284 7.00 -8.35 -21.32
CA SER A 284 6.41 -7.46 -22.31
C SER A 284 5.49 -6.41 -21.71
N GLU A 285 5.02 -6.61 -20.46
CA GLU A 285 4.09 -5.73 -19.80
C GLU A 285 4.80 -4.69 -18.94
N ILE A 286 4.16 -3.52 -18.75
CA ILE A 286 4.70 -2.41 -17.95
C ILE A 286 4.90 -2.85 -16.49
N VAL A 287 3.92 -3.56 -15.90
CA VAL A 287 3.96 -4.03 -14.51
C VAL A 287 5.17 -4.94 -14.27
N GLY A 288 5.51 -5.83 -15.22
CA GLY A 288 6.69 -6.69 -15.14
C GLY A 288 8.02 -5.92 -15.10
N ASN A 289 8.04 -4.69 -15.61
CA ASN A 289 9.22 -3.84 -15.68
C ASN A 289 9.29 -2.78 -14.58
N VAL A 290 8.40 -2.78 -13.61
CA VAL A 290 8.48 -1.94 -12.43
C VAL A 290 9.52 -2.54 -11.47
N MET A 291 10.62 -1.82 -11.25
CA MET A 291 11.81 -2.30 -10.55
C MET A 291 12.08 -1.53 -9.27
N ASP A 292 13.01 -2.03 -8.47
CA ASP A 292 13.49 -1.43 -7.24
C ASP A 292 12.33 -1.17 -6.24
N ALA A 293 12.34 -0.09 -5.49
CA ALA A 293 11.28 0.24 -4.52
C ALA A 293 10.07 0.97 -5.14
N TYR A 294 9.94 0.97 -6.47
CA TYR A 294 8.81 1.60 -7.13
C TYR A 294 7.54 0.76 -7.04
N ASN A 295 6.41 1.46 -6.96
CA ASN A 295 5.07 0.89 -6.95
C ASN A 295 4.35 1.23 -8.27
N VAL A 296 3.37 0.41 -8.60
CA VAL A 296 2.42 0.65 -9.69
C VAL A 296 1.05 0.13 -9.29
N VAL A 297 0.02 0.87 -9.66
CA VAL A 297 -1.37 0.43 -9.61
C VAL A 297 -1.92 0.50 -11.02
N GLU A 298 -2.42 -0.61 -11.51
CA GLU A 298 -3.16 -0.69 -12.76
C GLU A 298 -4.65 -0.87 -12.46
N ILE A 299 -5.47 -0.02 -13.08
CA ILE A 299 -6.93 -0.06 -12.97
C ILE A 299 -7.50 -0.36 -14.34
N THR A 300 -8.25 -1.44 -14.45
CA THR A 300 -8.95 -1.85 -15.68
C THR A 300 -10.40 -1.41 -15.62
N CYS A 301 -10.83 -0.67 -16.62
CA CYS A 301 -12.16 -0.08 -16.75
C CYS A 301 -12.85 -0.53 -18.04
N ASP A 302 -14.14 -0.20 -18.16
CA ASP A 302 -14.91 -0.51 -19.38
C ASP A 302 -14.62 0.45 -20.55
N TYR A 303 -14.52 1.77 -20.31
CA TYR A 303 -14.29 2.75 -21.39
C TYR A 303 -12.83 3.18 -21.52
N LEU A 304 -12.12 3.31 -20.39
CA LEU A 304 -10.73 3.77 -20.36
C LEU A 304 -9.72 2.63 -20.61
N GLU A 305 -10.21 1.39 -20.65
CA GLU A 305 -9.38 0.19 -20.70
C GLU A 305 -8.44 0.13 -19.47
N ASN A 306 -7.13 0.30 -19.64
CA ASN A 306 -6.16 0.22 -18.56
C ASN A 306 -5.53 1.60 -18.31
N VAL A 307 -5.51 2.00 -17.06
CA VAL A 307 -4.76 3.18 -16.60
C VAL A 307 -3.76 2.76 -15.51
N LEU A 308 -2.55 3.29 -15.60
CA LEU A 308 -1.47 2.97 -14.65
C LEU A 308 -1.06 4.22 -13.87
N PHE A 309 -0.92 4.04 -12.57
CA PHE A 309 -0.37 5.01 -11.63
C PHE A 309 0.98 4.49 -11.12
N TYR A 310 2.05 5.18 -11.42
CA TYR A 310 3.41 4.72 -11.15
C TYR A 310 4.21 5.76 -10.39
N GLY A 311 5.01 5.34 -9.40
CA GLY A 311 5.88 6.24 -8.65
C GLY A 311 6.55 5.58 -7.46
N LYS A 312 7.14 6.40 -6.58
CA LYS A 312 7.69 5.93 -5.32
C LYS A 312 6.57 5.63 -4.32
N GLY A 313 6.57 4.41 -3.77
CA GLY A 313 5.57 3.94 -2.83
C GLY A 313 5.74 4.40 -1.38
N ALA A 314 6.87 5.03 -1.03
CA ALA A 314 7.20 5.50 0.30
C ALA A 314 8.25 6.62 0.25
N GLY A 315 8.49 7.28 1.40
CA GLY A 315 9.49 8.31 1.59
C GLY A 315 8.92 9.55 2.27
N ARG A 316 9.76 10.27 3.02
CA ARG A 316 9.36 11.44 3.83
C ARG A 316 8.50 12.43 3.03
N TYR A 317 9.08 13.02 2.00
CA TYR A 317 8.40 14.04 1.20
C TYR A 317 7.39 13.47 0.21
N VAL A 318 7.61 12.25 -0.24
CA VAL A 318 6.68 11.53 -1.13
C VAL A 318 5.33 11.35 -0.44
N THR A 319 5.34 10.77 0.76
CA THR A 319 4.11 10.56 1.55
C THR A 319 3.54 11.87 2.08
N ALA A 320 4.39 12.77 2.58
CA ALA A 320 3.95 14.08 3.05
C ALA A 320 3.28 14.92 1.96
N SER A 321 3.68 14.78 0.68
CA SER A 321 3.02 15.50 -0.41
C SER A 321 1.56 15.07 -0.61
N ALA A 322 1.25 13.78 -0.44
CA ALA A 322 -0.13 13.28 -0.47
C ALA A 322 -0.94 13.78 0.74
N VAL A 323 -0.32 13.77 1.94
CA VAL A 323 -0.95 14.34 3.15
C VAL A 323 -1.29 15.83 2.93
N VAL A 324 -0.34 16.62 2.42
CA VAL A 324 -0.58 18.05 2.14
C VAL A 324 -1.66 18.24 1.07
N ALA A 325 -1.69 17.41 0.04
CA ALA A 325 -2.75 17.46 -0.97
C ALA A 325 -4.13 17.22 -0.32
N ASP A 326 -4.24 16.25 0.58
CA ASP A 326 -5.48 15.99 1.32
C ASP A 326 -5.87 17.13 2.25
N ILE A 327 -4.91 17.72 2.98
CA ILE A 327 -5.16 18.92 3.78
C ILE A 327 -5.77 20.03 2.92
N ILE A 328 -5.21 20.28 1.74
CA ILE A 328 -5.70 21.33 0.84
C ILE A 328 -7.11 21.00 0.29
N LYS A 329 -7.44 19.72 0.08
CA LYS A 329 -8.80 19.30 -0.32
C LYS A 329 -9.84 19.62 0.77
N THR A 330 -9.48 19.57 2.06
CA THR A 330 -10.42 19.94 3.15
C THR A 330 -10.89 21.39 3.09
N ALA A 331 -10.16 22.27 2.41
CA ALA A 331 -10.57 23.67 2.20
C ALA A 331 -11.79 23.83 1.27
N LYS A 332 -12.12 22.80 0.48
CA LYS A 332 -13.34 22.75 -0.31
C LYS A 332 -14.52 22.53 0.63
N LYS A 333 -15.68 23.12 0.27
CA LYS A 333 -16.88 23.07 1.13
C LYS A 333 -17.60 21.72 1.07
N ASP A 334 -17.35 20.93 0.02
CA ASP A 334 -18.05 19.68 -0.17
C ASP A 334 -17.50 18.61 0.77
N VAL A 335 -18.38 17.94 1.48
CA VAL A 335 -18.01 16.78 2.30
C VAL A 335 -17.89 15.58 1.37
N TRP A 336 -16.74 14.93 1.42
CA TRP A 336 -16.50 13.72 0.67
C TRP A 336 -17.37 12.59 1.24
N THR A 337 -18.44 12.25 0.55
CA THR A 337 -19.39 11.25 1.01
C THR A 337 -18.86 9.85 0.74
N HIS A 338 -18.97 9.01 1.76
CA HIS A 338 -18.61 7.61 1.72
C HIS A 338 -19.89 6.76 1.76
N ASP A 339 -20.58 6.69 0.62
CA ASP A 339 -21.71 5.75 0.47
C ASP A 339 -21.16 4.41 0.03
N TYR A 340 -21.06 3.49 0.98
CA TYR A 340 -20.57 2.15 0.74
C TYR A 340 -21.70 1.14 0.91
N ASP A 341 -21.80 0.23 -0.06
CA ASP A 341 -22.70 -0.91 -0.02
C ASP A 341 -22.02 -2.08 0.71
N TYR A 342 -22.70 -2.65 1.69
CA TYR A 342 -22.21 -3.80 2.48
C TYR A 342 -22.64 -5.15 1.91
N THR A 343 -23.32 -5.17 0.77
CA THR A 343 -23.94 -6.37 0.23
C THR A 343 -23.03 -7.20 -0.66
N LYS A 344 -21.83 -6.70 -0.99
CA LYS A 344 -20.91 -7.43 -1.85
C LYS A 344 -20.11 -8.46 -1.07
N ASP A 345 -20.27 -9.72 -1.45
CA ASP A 345 -19.42 -10.78 -0.93
C ASP A 345 -18.01 -10.68 -1.51
N VAL A 346 -17.02 -11.04 -0.70
CA VAL A 346 -15.61 -11.05 -1.07
C VAL A 346 -15.05 -12.45 -0.92
N TYR A 347 -14.34 -12.91 -1.94
CA TYR A 347 -13.77 -14.25 -2.05
C TYR A 347 -12.29 -14.19 -2.38
N PRO A 348 -11.47 -15.17 -1.97
CA PRO A 348 -10.15 -15.35 -2.53
C PRO A 348 -10.23 -15.60 -4.05
N ILE A 349 -9.26 -15.10 -4.79
CA ILE A 349 -9.13 -15.45 -6.22
C ILE A 349 -8.48 -16.82 -6.29
N THR A 350 -9.27 -17.83 -6.61
CA THR A 350 -8.84 -19.24 -6.63
C THR A 350 -8.56 -19.78 -8.03
N SER A 351 -9.24 -19.26 -9.06
CA SER A 351 -9.00 -19.64 -10.44
C SER A 351 -7.91 -18.82 -11.09
N SER A 352 -6.89 -19.46 -11.65
CA SER A 352 -5.77 -18.84 -12.35
C SER A 352 -4.98 -19.87 -13.15
N LYS A 353 -4.11 -19.41 -14.06
CA LYS A 353 -2.97 -20.19 -14.53
C LYS A 353 -1.89 -20.19 -13.46
N TYR A 354 -1.16 -21.29 -13.37
CA TYR A 354 -0.06 -21.43 -12.41
C TYR A 354 1.23 -21.89 -13.07
N TYR A 355 2.32 -21.26 -12.70
CA TYR A 355 3.65 -21.83 -12.83
C TYR A 355 3.81 -22.87 -11.74
N VAL A 356 4.21 -24.09 -12.11
CA VAL A 356 4.49 -25.18 -11.17
C VAL A 356 5.86 -25.74 -11.47
N ARG A 357 6.71 -25.86 -10.43
CA ARG A 357 8.03 -26.49 -10.52
C ARG A 357 8.10 -27.70 -9.60
N SER A 358 8.57 -28.82 -10.13
CA SER A 358 8.82 -30.05 -9.38
C SER A 358 10.06 -30.77 -9.92
N GLU A 359 10.76 -31.54 -9.06
CA GLU A 359 11.84 -32.43 -9.45
C GLU A 359 11.34 -33.79 -9.99
N GLN A 360 10.05 -34.02 -9.87
CA GLN A 360 9.40 -35.23 -10.42
C GLN A 360 8.35 -34.85 -11.47
N PRO A 361 8.16 -35.65 -12.50
CA PRO A 361 7.07 -35.43 -13.45
C PRO A 361 5.71 -35.42 -12.75
N LEU A 362 4.87 -34.42 -13.07
CA LEU A 362 3.53 -34.27 -12.53
C LEU A 362 2.50 -34.64 -13.62
N ASN A 363 1.36 -35.16 -13.17
CA ASN A 363 0.21 -35.36 -14.03
C ASN A 363 -0.75 -34.18 -13.90
N LEU A 364 -0.47 -33.10 -14.63
CA LEU A 364 -1.25 -31.86 -14.64
C LEU A 364 -1.73 -31.55 -16.05
N ASN A 365 -2.87 -30.88 -16.19
CA ASN A 365 -3.21 -30.21 -17.43
C ASN A 365 -2.39 -28.91 -17.53
N TYR A 366 -1.78 -28.66 -18.67
CA TYR A 366 -0.90 -27.53 -18.90
C TYR A 366 -0.95 -27.02 -20.34
N ASP A 367 -0.78 -25.69 -20.46
CA ASP A 367 -0.55 -25.04 -21.76
C ASP A 367 0.90 -25.23 -22.23
N GLU A 368 1.85 -25.13 -21.28
CA GLU A 368 3.28 -25.20 -21.60
C GLU A 368 4.03 -26.09 -20.62
N TYR A 369 5.02 -26.84 -21.15
CA TYR A 369 5.91 -27.69 -20.37
C TYR A 369 7.36 -27.48 -20.77
N TYR A 370 8.23 -27.40 -19.76
CA TYR A 370 9.67 -27.27 -19.94
C TYR A 370 10.41 -28.21 -18.99
N SER A 371 11.61 -28.65 -19.40
CA SER A 371 12.51 -29.43 -18.56
C SER A 371 13.87 -28.77 -18.53
N PHE A 372 14.37 -28.49 -17.31
CA PHE A 372 15.69 -27.90 -17.07
C PHE A 372 16.48 -28.74 -16.07
N GLY A 373 17.32 -29.67 -16.58
CA GLY A 373 18.01 -30.64 -15.75
C GLY A 373 17.01 -31.62 -15.13
N GLU A 374 16.96 -31.67 -13.81
CA GLU A 374 16.01 -32.51 -13.05
C GLU A 374 14.65 -31.81 -12.79
N ASP A 375 14.54 -30.53 -13.09
CA ASP A 375 13.31 -29.79 -12.84
C ASP A 375 12.34 -29.86 -14.01
N HIS A 376 11.09 -30.10 -13.68
CA HIS A 376 9.94 -30.07 -14.57
C HIS A 376 9.13 -28.80 -14.27
N ILE A 377 8.90 -27.97 -15.29
CA ILE A 377 8.18 -26.72 -15.21
C ILE A 377 6.91 -26.81 -16.04
N TYR A 378 5.80 -26.44 -15.45
CA TYR A 378 4.49 -26.41 -16.08
C TYR A 378 3.91 -25.00 -15.98
N ILE A 379 3.32 -24.50 -17.06
CA ILE A 379 2.33 -23.42 -17.03
C ILE A 379 0.99 -24.09 -17.27
N THR A 380 0.15 -24.12 -16.23
CA THR A 380 -1.12 -24.84 -16.31
C THR A 380 -2.13 -24.11 -17.19
N ASP A 381 -3.16 -24.82 -17.64
CA ASP A 381 -4.43 -24.20 -18.01
C ASP A 381 -4.98 -23.39 -16.83
N GLU A 382 -6.07 -22.64 -17.05
CA GLU A 382 -6.78 -22.01 -15.93
C GLU A 382 -7.42 -23.11 -15.07
N VAL A 383 -7.00 -23.19 -13.79
CA VAL A 383 -7.44 -24.21 -12.85
C VAL A 383 -7.79 -23.58 -11.49
N GLU A 384 -8.68 -24.25 -10.76
CA GLU A 384 -8.94 -23.89 -9.37
C GLU A 384 -7.74 -24.29 -8.49
N LEU A 385 -7.38 -23.40 -7.56
CA LEU A 385 -6.25 -23.63 -6.65
C LEU A 385 -6.38 -24.95 -5.86
N LYS A 386 -7.60 -25.30 -5.45
CA LYS A 386 -7.87 -26.53 -4.73
C LYS A 386 -7.53 -27.77 -5.57
N ASP A 387 -7.91 -27.75 -6.85
CA ASP A 387 -7.65 -28.87 -7.76
C ASP A 387 -6.14 -29.00 -8.01
N LEU A 388 -5.43 -27.87 -8.11
CA LEU A 388 -3.97 -27.86 -8.20
C LEU A 388 -3.34 -28.42 -6.91
N GLU A 389 -3.74 -27.94 -5.73
CA GLU A 389 -3.22 -28.41 -4.44
C GLU A 389 -3.49 -29.91 -4.23
N ASP A 390 -4.66 -30.40 -4.63
CA ASP A 390 -5.00 -31.84 -4.59
C ASP A 390 -4.10 -32.66 -5.53
N ALA A 391 -3.80 -32.15 -6.71
CA ALA A 391 -2.89 -32.81 -7.66
C ALA A 391 -1.42 -32.82 -7.19
N LEU A 392 -1.01 -31.83 -6.38
CA LEU A 392 0.35 -31.71 -5.84
C LEU A 392 0.55 -32.38 -4.49
N LYS A 393 -0.51 -32.91 -3.85
CA LYS A 393 -0.53 -33.37 -2.46
C LYS A 393 0.61 -34.33 -2.09
N ASP A 394 0.96 -35.24 -3.00
CA ASP A 394 1.94 -36.29 -2.73
C ASP A 394 3.32 -36.01 -3.36
N THR A 395 3.49 -34.84 -3.98
CA THR A 395 4.73 -34.48 -4.68
C THR A 395 5.18 -33.08 -4.28
N PRO A 396 6.41 -32.92 -3.75
CA PRO A 396 6.96 -31.61 -3.44
C PRO A 396 7.01 -30.73 -4.70
N ALA A 397 6.30 -29.62 -4.69
CA ALA A 397 6.28 -28.67 -5.79
C ALA A 397 6.18 -27.24 -5.28
N THR A 398 6.73 -26.30 -6.05
CA THR A 398 6.56 -24.86 -5.84
C THR A 398 5.60 -24.36 -6.93
N TYR A 399 4.66 -23.50 -6.55
CA TYR A 399 3.77 -22.89 -7.53
C TYR A 399 3.51 -21.40 -7.26
N PHE A 400 3.30 -20.67 -8.33
CA PHE A 400 2.96 -19.25 -8.32
C PHE A 400 1.89 -18.97 -9.38
N LYS A 401 1.07 -17.95 -9.17
CA LYS A 401 0.13 -17.50 -10.20
C LYS A 401 0.86 -16.98 -11.44
N VAL A 402 0.20 -17.07 -12.58
CA VAL A 402 0.63 -16.42 -13.82
C VAL A 402 -0.39 -15.36 -14.18
N ARG A 403 0.09 -14.14 -14.44
CA ARG A 403 -0.76 -13.04 -14.86
C ARG A 403 -1.27 -13.28 -16.27
N SER A 404 -2.60 -13.25 -16.39
CA SER A 404 -3.35 -13.40 -17.65
C SER A 404 -4.00 -12.06 -18.05
#